data_05da863a2ce8e33cf5daef1bd5fa6856
#
_entry.id   05da863a2ce8e33cf5daef1bd5fa6856
#
_cell.length_a   1.000
_cell.length_b   1.000
_cell.length_c   1.000
_cell.angle_alpha   90.00
_cell.angle_beta   90.00
_cell.angle_gamma   90.00
#
_symmetry.space_group_name_H-M   'P 1'
#
loop_
_entity.id
_entity.type
_entity.pdbx_description
1 polymer ?
#
loop_
_entity_poly.entity_id
_entity_poly.type
_entity_poly.pdbx_seq_one_letter_code
_entity_poly.pdbx_strand_id
1 'polypeptide(L)'
;MKVVSFLLAAGLVLGSQCVLPVTRSNWRLLGGFCSSIQTVGAEVSDGRLPNAPSGRAHQQDTERPLSNDAGFKYTFENPRFYIPWIQLDLSPEGVGTVTFKRGESDDTLDRSVKLQPSTLARIGELLARTSFLTSDEDYQSKRDFAHLGWMTISVNQGGKQRTVRFNYTERPDIAELAEIFRAITNQAIALFDIDLAIQHQPLDLPRLIESLENELRLERYAEPEQLIPALRGIAQDDTLPLIARNHATRLIASIQKGKFKSPVKPK
;
A
#
# COMPACT_ATOMS: atom_id res chain seq x y z
N MET A 1 60.91 4.29 23.91
CA MET A 1 60.91 2.98 24.59
C MET A 1 59.88 3.03 25.71
N LYS A 2 58.76 2.34 25.57
CA LYS A 2 57.95 1.71 26.59
C LYS A 2 56.83 0.95 25.91
N VAL A 3 56.98 -0.34 25.83
CA VAL A 3 56.05 -1.35 25.39
C VAL A 3 55.06 -1.53 26.52
N VAL A 4 53.75 -1.50 26.23
CA VAL A 4 52.72 -2.01 27.14
C VAL A 4 51.85 -2.99 26.36
N SER A 5 52.12 -4.25 26.63
CA SER A 5 51.25 -5.39 26.33
C SER A 5 49.92 -5.25 27.09
N PHE A 6 48.80 -5.50 26.43
CA PHE A 6 47.56 -5.84 27.10
C PHE A 6 46.96 -7.11 26.49
N LEU A 7 46.71 -8.01 27.41
CA LEU A 7 46.25 -9.37 27.23
C LEU A 7 44.85 -9.50 26.68
N LEU A 8 44.67 -10.55 25.87
CA LEU A 8 43.37 -11.14 25.50
C LEU A 8 42.60 -11.58 26.76
N ALA A 9 41.30 -11.28 26.76
CA ALA A 9 40.31 -12.01 27.53
C ALA A 9 39.20 -12.44 26.59
N ALA A 10 39.20 -13.71 26.22
CA ALA A 10 38.14 -14.39 25.53
C ALA A 10 36.98 -14.62 26.50
N GLY A 11 35.86 -13.94 26.30
CA GLY A 11 34.59 -14.19 26.98
C GLY A 11 33.61 -14.89 26.05
N LEU A 12 33.49 -16.19 26.20
CA LEU A 12 32.51 -17.04 25.59
C LEU A 12 31.16 -16.78 26.30
N VAL A 13 30.24 -16.06 25.67
CA VAL A 13 28.85 -15.97 26.15
C VAL A 13 27.97 -16.80 25.20
N LEU A 14 27.62 -17.97 25.68
CA LEU A 14 26.53 -18.79 25.16
C LEU A 14 25.20 -18.06 25.43
N GLY A 15 24.70 -17.35 24.44
CA GLY A 15 23.37 -16.71 24.44
C GLY A 15 22.33 -17.60 23.77
N SER A 16 21.50 -18.17 24.62
CA SER A 16 20.30 -18.96 24.32
C SER A 16 19.43 -18.26 23.26
N GLN A 17 19.20 -18.94 22.14
CA GLN A 17 18.22 -18.52 21.14
C GLN A 17 16.83 -18.85 21.69
N CYS A 18 16.13 -17.83 22.20
CA CYS A 18 14.67 -17.90 22.36
C CYS A 18 13.99 -17.75 21.01
N VAL A 19 13.68 -18.87 20.40
CA VAL A 19 12.75 -18.95 19.30
C VAL A 19 11.34 -18.75 19.88
N LEU A 20 10.76 -17.58 19.72
CA LEU A 20 9.34 -17.37 20.02
C LEU A 20 8.51 -17.92 18.86
N PRO A 21 7.51 -18.76 19.15
CA PRO A 21 6.60 -19.23 18.12
C PRO A 21 5.69 -18.09 17.66
N VAL A 22 5.66 -17.87 16.36
CA VAL A 22 4.64 -17.03 15.69
C VAL A 22 3.29 -17.69 15.93
N THR A 23 2.53 -17.17 16.87
CA THR A 23 1.14 -17.58 17.06
C THR A 23 0.31 -17.07 15.88
N ARG A 24 -0.13 -17.99 15.05
CA ARG A 24 -1.21 -17.81 14.09
C ARG A 24 -2.45 -17.34 14.84
N SER A 25 -2.85 -16.11 14.63
CA SER A 25 -4.15 -15.61 15.08
C SER A 25 -5.23 -16.32 14.26
N ASN A 26 -5.89 -17.28 14.88
CA ASN A 26 -7.09 -17.94 14.37
C ASN A 26 -8.23 -16.92 14.31
N TRP A 27 -8.60 -16.53 13.11
CA TRP A 27 -9.93 -15.96 12.84
C TRP A 27 -10.86 -17.12 12.51
N ARG A 28 -11.45 -17.72 13.55
CA ARG A 28 -12.63 -18.58 13.41
C ARG A 28 -13.75 -18.02 14.26
N LEU A 29 -14.87 -17.84 13.58
CA LEU A 29 -16.25 -18.00 14.05
C LEU A 29 -16.86 -16.88 14.88
N LEU A 30 -17.76 -16.14 14.24
CA LEU A 30 -19.14 -16.11 14.72
C LEU A 30 -20.03 -16.33 13.49
N GLY A 31 -20.38 -17.58 13.33
CA GLY A 31 -21.43 -18.02 12.44
C GLY A 31 -22.71 -18.20 13.22
N GLY A 32 -23.82 -18.06 12.52
CA GLY A 32 -25.05 -18.70 12.90
C GLY A 32 -26.18 -17.77 13.27
N PHE A 33 -26.96 -17.34 12.29
CA PHE A 33 -28.40 -17.29 12.46
C PHE A 33 -29.06 -17.89 11.22
N CYS A 34 -29.45 -19.14 11.39
CA CYS A 34 -30.37 -19.86 10.54
C CYS A 34 -31.78 -19.34 10.89
N SER A 35 -32.47 -18.73 9.95
CA SER A 35 -33.93 -18.54 10.05
C SER A 35 -34.58 -19.15 8.82
N SER A 36 -35.22 -20.27 9.10
CA SER A 36 -36.15 -20.98 8.24
C SER A 36 -37.31 -20.06 7.86
N ILE A 37 -37.58 -19.88 6.58
CA ILE A 37 -38.87 -19.42 6.09
C ILE A 37 -39.42 -20.44 5.13
N GLN A 38 -40.60 -20.88 5.44
CA GLN A 38 -41.42 -21.91 4.84
C GLN A 38 -41.82 -21.57 3.40
N THR A 39 -41.79 -22.58 2.58
CA THR A 39 -42.47 -22.69 1.30
C THR A 39 -43.97 -22.52 1.43
N VAL A 40 -44.53 -21.63 0.64
CA VAL A 40 -45.95 -21.64 0.26
C VAL A 40 -45.99 -21.79 -1.25
N GLY A 41 -46.55 -22.88 -1.71
CA GLY A 41 -46.79 -23.13 -3.11
C GLY A 41 -48.00 -22.36 -3.63
N ALA A 42 -47.97 -21.97 -4.90
CA ALA A 42 -49.15 -21.70 -5.71
C ALA A 42 -48.82 -21.87 -7.20
N GLU A 43 -49.65 -22.58 -7.76
CA GLU A 43 -49.95 -23.16 -9.03
C GLU A 43 -49.60 -22.40 -10.33
N VAL A 44 -49.34 -23.21 -11.30
CA VAL A 44 -49.30 -23.18 -12.75
C VAL A 44 -50.33 -22.27 -13.40
N SER A 45 -49.86 -21.47 -14.36
CA SER A 45 -50.65 -21.00 -15.50
C SER A 45 -49.77 -20.90 -16.75
N ASP A 46 -50.15 -21.71 -17.75
CA ASP A 46 -49.66 -21.74 -19.10
C ASP A 46 -49.74 -20.40 -19.80
N GLY A 47 -48.65 -19.95 -20.40
CA GLY A 47 -48.59 -18.73 -21.22
C GLY A 47 -47.45 -18.78 -22.22
N ARG A 48 -47.77 -19.21 -23.42
CA ARG A 48 -46.95 -19.30 -24.63
C ARG A 48 -46.04 -18.11 -24.87
N LEU A 49 -44.73 -18.37 -25.04
CA LEU A 49 -43.70 -17.44 -25.50
C LEU A 49 -43.82 -17.15 -27.00
N PRO A 50 -43.55 -15.88 -27.44
CA PRO A 50 -43.05 -15.60 -28.76
C PRO A 50 -41.53 -15.51 -28.77
N ASN A 51 -40.93 -16.11 -29.78
CA ASN A 51 -39.51 -16.11 -30.11
C ASN A 51 -38.92 -14.68 -30.11
N ALA A 52 -37.85 -14.47 -29.35
CA ALA A 52 -36.95 -13.34 -29.49
C ALA A 52 -35.64 -13.82 -30.11
N PRO A 53 -35.03 -13.05 -31.04
CA PRO A 53 -33.83 -13.44 -31.75
C PRO A 53 -32.61 -13.38 -30.84
N SER A 54 -31.78 -14.43 -30.90
CA SER A 54 -30.49 -14.49 -30.23
C SER A 54 -29.53 -13.48 -30.83
N GLY A 55 -29.48 -12.31 -30.20
CA GLY A 55 -28.41 -11.34 -30.38
C GLY A 55 -27.22 -11.77 -29.51
N ARG A 56 -26.18 -12.32 -30.13
CA ARG A 56 -24.86 -12.44 -29.52
C ARG A 56 -24.40 -11.03 -29.17
N ALA A 57 -24.49 -10.67 -27.90
CA ALA A 57 -23.73 -9.54 -27.37
C ALA A 57 -22.25 -9.94 -27.42
N HIS A 58 -21.53 -9.43 -28.38
CA HIS A 58 -20.09 -9.30 -28.33
C HIS A 58 -19.80 -8.41 -27.10
N GLN A 59 -19.32 -9.00 -26.04
CA GLN A 59 -18.55 -8.26 -25.05
C GLN A 59 -17.31 -7.76 -25.77
N GLN A 60 -17.39 -6.52 -26.21
CA GLN A 60 -16.21 -5.74 -26.50
C GLN A 60 -15.53 -5.51 -25.16
N ASP A 61 -14.45 -6.25 -24.89
CA ASP A 61 -13.41 -5.81 -23.99
C ASP A 61 -13.01 -4.41 -24.47
N THR A 62 -13.57 -3.41 -23.81
CA THR A 62 -13.17 -2.03 -24.01
C THR A 62 -11.78 -1.94 -23.39
N GLU A 63 -10.75 -2.25 -24.18
CA GLU A 63 -9.39 -1.81 -23.89
C GLU A 63 -9.49 -0.31 -23.65
N ARG A 64 -9.38 0.06 -22.38
CA ARG A 64 -9.25 1.47 -21.98
C ARG A 64 -8.05 1.99 -22.73
N PRO A 65 -8.16 2.98 -23.60
CA PRO A 65 -7.02 3.48 -24.35
C PRO A 65 -5.96 3.88 -23.34
N LEU A 66 -4.74 3.32 -23.49
CA LEU A 66 -3.57 3.78 -22.78
C LEU A 66 -3.45 5.27 -23.09
N SER A 67 -3.85 6.10 -22.13
CA SER A 67 -3.68 7.55 -22.27
C SER A 67 -2.17 7.77 -22.41
N ASN A 68 -1.78 8.40 -23.52
CA ASN A 68 -0.39 8.80 -23.79
C ASN A 68 0.07 9.93 -22.85
N ASP A 69 -0.58 10.07 -21.70
CA ASP A 69 -0.33 11.12 -20.76
C ASP A 69 1.02 10.85 -20.07
N ALA A 70 1.87 11.88 -20.10
CA ALA A 70 3.10 11.88 -19.32
C ALA A 70 2.77 11.56 -17.86
N GLY A 71 3.63 10.77 -17.20
CA GLY A 71 3.40 10.43 -15.79
C GLY A 71 4.16 9.19 -15.32
N PHE A 72 3.78 8.76 -14.14
CA PHE A 72 4.37 7.61 -13.46
C PHE A 72 3.29 6.59 -13.14
N LYS A 73 3.60 5.32 -13.40
CA LYS A 73 2.76 4.20 -13.01
C LYS A 73 3.58 3.21 -12.20
N TYR A 74 3.07 2.83 -11.06
CA TYR A 74 3.65 1.77 -10.23
C TYR A 74 2.59 0.70 -9.98
N THR A 75 2.97 -0.58 -10.13
CA THR A 75 2.10 -1.72 -9.81
C THR A 75 2.85 -2.67 -8.90
N PHE A 76 2.14 -3.19 -7.90
CA PHE A 76 2.61 -4.26 -7.04
C PHE A 76 1.65 -5.44 -7.11
N GLU A 77 2.19 -6.66 -7.21
CA GLU A 77 1.42 -7.90 -7.33
C GLU A 77 2.01 -8.98 -6.42
N ASN A 78 1.19 -9.49 -5.49
CA ASN A 78 1.48 -10.70 -4.74
C ASN A 78 0.18 -11.40 -4.32
N PRO A 79 -0.25 -12.47 -5.02
CA PRO A 79 -1.51 -13.17 -4.74
C PRO A 79 -1.62 -13.77 -3.33
N ARG A 80 -0.51 -13.87 -2.60
CA ARG A 80 -0.48 -14.43 -1.24
C ARG A 80 -0.71 -13.38 -0.15
N PHE A 81 -0.71 -12.09 -0.52
CA PHE A 81 -0.90 -11.00 0.44
C PHE A 81 -2.39 -10.67 0.59
N TYR A 82 -2.76 -10.11 1.73
CA TYR A 82 -4.11 -9.59 1.96
C TYR A 82 -4.49 -8.48 0.98
N ILE A 83 -3.51 -7.69 0.53
CA ILE A 83 -3.65 -6.77 -0.59
C ILE A 83 -2.83 -7.34 -1.74
N PRO A 84 -3.46 -8.17 -2.60
CA PRO A 84 -2.76 -8.93 -3.63
C PRO A 84 -2.31 -8.07 -4.81
N TRP A 85 -2.94 -6.92 -4.99
CA TRP A 85 -2.68 -6.03 -6.11
C TRP A 85 -2.88 -4.57 -5.73
N ILE A 86 -1.93 -3.73 -6.15
CA ILE A 86 -1.94 -2.28 -5.96
C ILE A 86 -1.46 -1.63 -7.25
N GLN A 87 -2.11 -0.55 -7.67
CA GLN A 87 -1.68 0.31 -8.77
C GLN A 87 -1.70 1.77 -8.32
N LEU A 88 -0.64 2.49 -8.65
CA LEU A 88 -0.54 3.94 -8.50
C LEU A 88 -0.39 4.53 -9.91
N ASP A 89 -1.26 5.44 -10.27
CA ASP A 89 -1.18 6.27 -11.47
C ASP A 89 -0.99 7.72 -11.05
N LEU A 90 0.09 8.36 -11.49
CA LEU A 90 0.44 9.75 -11.16
C LEU A 90 0.69 10.56 -12.43
N SER A 91 0.12 11.76 -12.47
CA SER A 91 0.50 12.78 -13.45
C SER A 91 1.89 13.36 -13.15
N PRO A 92 2.52 14.09 -14.07
CA PRO A 92 3.79 14.78 -13.83
C PRO A 92 3.71 15.78 -12.67
N GLU A 93 2.53 16.33 -12.40
CA GLU A 93 2.25 17.27 -11.31
C GLU A 93 2.06 16.56 -9.95
N GLY A 94 2.10 15.22 -9.91
CA GLY A 94 1.97 14.42 -8.71
C GLY A 94 0.54 14.26 -8.21
N VAL A 95 -0.43 14.49 -9.05
CA VAL A 95 -1.84 14.19 -8.76
C VAL A 95 -2.18 12.85 -9.40
N GLY A 96 -2.91 12.01 -8.67
CA GLY A 96 -3.26 10.71 -9.21
C GLY A 96 -4.16 9.87 -8.31
N THR A 97 -4.15 8.57 -8.54
CA THR A 97 -5.01 7.62 -7.83
C THR A 97 -4.23 6.36 -7.47
N VAL A 98 -4.45 5.88 -6.26
CA VAL A 98 -4.08 4.53 -5.83
C VAL A 98 -5.30 3.65 -5.93
N THR A 99 -5.22 2.60 -6.74
CA THR A 99 -6.25 1.55 -6.87
C THR A 99 -5.69 0.26 -6.29
N PHE A 100 -6.48 -0.46 -5.50
CA PHE A 100 -6.02 -1.70 -4.86
C PHE A 100 -7.16 -2.70 -4.67
N LYS A 101 -6.81 -3.98 -4.49
CA LYS A 101 -7.73 -5.07 -4.18
C LYS A 101 -7.46 -5.61 -2.78
N ARG A 102 -8.48 -6.22 -2.14
CA ARG A 102 -8.35 -6.85 -0.82
C ARG A 102 -8.92 -8.26 -0.80
N GLY A 103 -8.19 -9.15 -0.13
CA GLY A 103 -8.59 -10.54 0.00
C GLY A 103 -8.76 -11.21 -1.37
N GLU A 104 -9.80 -12.02 -1.49
CA GLU A 104 -10.16 -12.72 -2.73
C GLU A 104 -11.18 -11.97 -3.58
N SER A 105 -11.56 -10.73 -3.19
CA SER A 105 -12.50 -9.91 -3.97
C SER A 105 -11.84 -9.38 -5.24
N ASP A 106 -12.60 -9.42 -6.33
CA ASP A 106 -12.21 -8.76 -7.57
C ASP A 106 -12.53 -7.27 -7.59
N ASP A 107 -13.25 -6.78 -6.58
CA ASP A 107 -13.59 -5.36 -6.47
C ASP A 107 -12.33 -4.52 -6.24
N THR A 108 -12.28 -3.39 -6.92
CA THR A 108 -11.22 -2.39 -6.75
C THR A 108 -11.67 -1.26 -5.83
N LEU A 109 -10.76 -0.82 -4.99
CA LEU A 109 -10.91 0.30 -4.09
C LEU A 109 -9.96 1.40 -4.54
N ASP A 110 -10.44 2.65 -4.56
CA ASP A 110 -9.68 3.78 -5.07
C ASP A 110 -9.48 4.86 -4.02
N ARG A 111 -8.32 5.52 -4.07
CA ARG A 111 -8.04 6.72 -3.32
C ARG A 111 -7.23 7.72 -4.13
N SER A 112 -7.70 8.96 -4.20
CA SER A 112 -6.94 10.05 -4.80
C SER A 112 -5.73 10.43 -3.95
N VAL A 113 -4.63 10.75 -4.60
CA VAL A 113 -3.38 11.20 -3.97
C VAL A 113 -2.88 12.49 -4.62
N LYS A 114 -2.19 13.30 -3.81
CA LYS A 114 -1.50 14.49 -4.29
C LYS A 114 -0.18 14.60 -3.56
N LEU A 115 0.92 14.46 -4.29
CA LEU A 115 2.26 14.49 -3.73
C LEU A 115 2.76 15.91 -3.48
N GLN A 116 3.62 16.05 -2.50
CA GLN A 116 4.36 17.29 -2.28
C GLN A 116 5.43 17.48 -3.36
N PRO A 117 5.76 18.73 -3.71
CA PRO A 117 6.82 19.03 -4.69
C PRO A 117 8.17 18.40 -4.34
N SER A 118 8.49 18.24 -3.06
CA SER A 118 9.71 17.58 -2.59
C SER A 118 9.76 16.11 -2.93
N THR A 119 8.63 15.40 -2.84
CA THR A 119 8.51 13.99 -3.20
C THR A 119 8.68 13.80 -4.70
N LEU A 120 8.05 14.65 -5.50
CA LEU A 120 8.20 14.64 -6.96
C LEU A 120 9.64 14.93 -7.37
N ALA A 121 10.29 15.94 -6.76
CA ALA A 121 11.68 16.27 -7.02
C ALA A 121 12.60 15.07 -6.73
N ARG A 122 12.35 14.34 -5.61
CA ARG A 122 13.14 13.15 -5.27
C ARG A 122 12.94 12.02 -6.27
N ILE A 123 11.71 11.76 -6.72
CA ILE A 123 11.42 10.79 -7.78
C ILE A 123 12.18 11.19 -9.07
N GLY A 124 12.09 12.46 -9.47
CA GLY A 124 12.79 12.98 -10.66
C GLY A 124 14.30 12.85 -10.55
N GLU A 125 14.90 13.13 -9.39
CA GLU A 125 16.33 12.96 -9.13
C GLU A 125 16.76 11.50 -9.30
N LEU A 126 16.05 10.54 -8.73
CA LEU A 126 16.33 9.11 -8.83
C LEU A 126 16.23 8.61 -10.28
N LEU A 127 15.22 9.06 -11.01
CA LEU A 127 15.05 8.73 -12.44
C LEU A 127 16.19 9.29 -13.30
N ALA A 128 16.65 10.52 -12.99
CA ALA A 128 17.77 11.15 -13.70
C ALA A 128 19.09 10.42 -13.39
N ARG A 129 19.37 10.11 -12.12
CA ARG A 129 20.59 9.40 -11.68
C ARG A 129 20.72 8.02 -12.30
N THR A 130 19.61 7.32 -12.50
CA THR A 130 19.58 6.00 -13.12
C THR A 130 19.50 6.05 -14.66
N SER A 131 19.41 7.26 -15.24
CA SER A 131 19.11 7.43 -16.67
C SER A 131 17.91 6.57 -17.09
N PHE A 132 16.88 6.51 -16.24
CA PHE A 132 15.80 5.52 -16.31
C PHE A 132 15.20 5.38 -17.72
N LEU A 133 14.92 6.48 -18.41
CA LEU A 133 14.27 6.49 -19.72
C LEU A 133 15.19 6.11 -20.91
N THR A 134 16.50 6.05 -20.70
CA THR A 134 17.49 5.82 -21.77
C THR A 134 18.37 4.61 -21.54
N SER A 135 18.35 4.05 -20.33
CA SER A 135 19.11 2.84 -19.98
C SER A 135 18.35 1.60 -20.44
N ASP A 136 19.07 0.59 -20.93
CA ASP A 136 18.54 -0.75 -21.25
C ASP A 136 18.83 -1.75 -20.13
N GLU A 137 19.26 -1.29 -18.94
CA GLU A 137 19.65 -2.14 -17.82
C GLU A 137 18.44 -2.91 -17.27
N ASP A 138 18.59 -4.22 -17.08
CA ASP A 138 17.65 -5.04 -16.34
C ASP A 138 17.89 -4.85 -14.83
N TYR A 139 16.87 -4.41 -14.11
CA TYR A 139 16.96 -4.17 -12.67
C TYR A 139 16.62 -5.38 -11.82
N GLN A 140 16.19 -6.49 -12.42
CA GLN A 140 15.95 -7.73 -11.71
C GLN A 140 17.29 -8.31 -11.20
N SER A 141 17.36 -8.59 -9.89
CA SER A 141 18.50 -9.32 -9.33
C SER A 141 18.57 -10.73 -9.92
N LYS A 142 19.78 -11.27 -10.01
CA LYS A 142 20.02 -12.68 -10.39
C LYS A 142 19.39 -13.68 -9.43
N ARG A 143 19.09 -13.25 -8.18
CA ARG A 143 18.39 -14.04 -7.18
C ARG A 143 16.88 -13.84 -7.34
N ASP A 144 16.15 -14.93 -7.35
CA ASP A 144 14.69 -14.87 -7.38
C ASP A 144 14.11 -14.73 -5.97
N PHE A 145 13.40 -13.64 -5.75
CA PHE A 145 12.67 -13.33 -4.53
C PHE A 145 11.15 -13.27 -4.80
N ALA A 146 10.62 -14.15 -5.65
CA ALA A 146 9.21 -14.14 -6.05
C ALA A 146 8.22 -14.11 -4.87
N HIS A 147 8.62 -14.62 -3.69
CA HIS A 147 7.81 -14.54 -2.48
C HIS A 147 7.58 -13.11 -1.96
N LEU A 148 8.41 -12.14 -2.36
CA LEU A 148 8.24 -10.72 -2.02
C LEU A 148 7.19 -10.02 -2.89
N GLY A 149 6.74 -10.66 -3.98
CA GLY A 149 5.86 -10.07 -4.98
C GLY A 149 6.61 -9.37 -6.10
N TRP A 150 5.90 -8.93 -7.11
CA TRP A 150 6.42 -8.25 -8.28
C TRP A 150 6.08 -6.77 -8.28
N MET A 151 7.05 -5.96 -8.59
CA MET A 151 6.90 -4.51 -8.79
C MET A 151 7.11 -4.19 -10.25
N THR A 152 6.24 -3.36 -10.80
CA THR A 152 6.38 -2.80 -12.15
C THR A 152 6.39 -1.29 -12.05
N ILE A 153 7.39 -0.64 -12.62
CA ILE A 153 7.50 0.82 -12.68
C ILE A 153 7.51 1.22 -14.15
N SER A 154 6.56 2.07 -14.55
CA SER A 154 6.49 2.66 -15.87
C SER A 154 6.59 4.17 -15.76
N VAL A 155 7.43 4.76 -16.60
CA VAL A 155 7.61 6.21 -16.68
C VAL A 155 7.40 6.63 -18.13
N ASN A 156 6.54 7.63 -18.33
CA ASN A 156 6.32 8.27 -19.63
C ASN A 156 6.59 9.76 -19.48
N GLN A 157 7.66 10.25 -20.14
CA GLN A 157 8.05 11.65 -20.07
C GLN A 157 8.76 12.08 -21.36
N GLY A 158 8.36 13.22 -21.89
CA GLY A 158 9.02 13.80 -23.08
C GLY A 158 8.94 12.90 -24.32
N GLY A 159 7.88 12.15 -24.51
CA GLY A 159 7.68 11.23 -25.64
C GLY A 159 8.52 9.93 -25.52
N LYS A 160 9.20 9.71 -24.42
CA LYS A 160 9.89 8.46 -24.12
C LYS A 160 9.15 7.71 -23.03
N GLN A 161 9.01 6.39 -23.23
CA GLN A 161 8.40 5.50 -22.25
C GLN A 161 9.32 4.33 -21.96
N ARG A 162 9.41 3.97 -20.68
CA ARG A 162 10.08 2.75 -20.24
C ARG A 162 9.30 2.10 -19.13
N THR A 163 9.22 0.78 -19.19
CA THR A 163 8.63 -0.08 -18.15
C THR A 163 9.67 -1.10 -17.70
N VAL A 164 9.82 -1.26 -16.39
CA VAL A 164 10.69 -2.25 -15.77
C VAL A 164 9.90 -3.07 -14.76
N ARG A 165 10.22 -4.37 -14.67
CA ARG A 165 9.57 -5.29 -13.72
C ARG A 165 10.63 -6.08 -12.96
N PHE A 166 10.53 -6.10 -11.64
CA PHE A 166 11.43 -6.83 -10.76
C PHE A 166 10.74 -7.22 -9.46
N ASN A 167 11.24 -8.25 -8.78
CA ASN A 167 10.82 -8.60 -7.42
C ASN A 167 11.85 -8.13 -6.37
N TYR A 168 13.11 -8.02 -6.77
CA TYR A 168 14.20 -7.49 -5.98
C TYR A 168 15.26 -6.89 -6.90
N THR A 169 15.90 -5.82 -6.46
CA THR A 169 16.99 -5.16 -7.20
C THR A 169 18.18 -4.88 -6.29
N GLU A 170 19.37 -5.01 -6.83
CA GLU A 170 20.62 -4.64 -6.15
C GLU A 170 21.05 -3.19 -6.44
N ARG A 171 20.30 -2.48 -7.30
CA ARG A 171 20.53 -1.06 -7.61
C ARG A 171 19.91 -0.19 -6.54
N PRO A 172 20.73 0.53 -5.72
CA PRO A 172 20.21 1.30 -4.58
C PRO A 172 19.18 2.37 -4.99
N ASP A 173 19.45 3.07 -6.09
CA ASP A 173 18.57 4.15 -6.55
C ASP A 173 17.20 3.63 -7.02
N ILE A 174 17.16 2.44 -7.64
CA ILE A 174 15.90 1.79 -8.07
C ILE A 174 15.17 1.20 -6.86
N ALA A 175 15.90 0.63 -5.90
CA ALA A 175 15.32 0.16 -4.65
C ALA A 175 14.67 1.32 -3.89
N GLU A 176 15.35 2.46 -3.78
CA GLU A 176 14.80 3.66 -3.14
C GLU A 176 13.57 4.19 -3.88
N LEU A 177 13.59 4.23 -5.22
CA LEU A 177 12.43 4.62 -6.02
C LEU A 177 11.22 3.71 -5.75
N ALA A 178 11.43 2.40 -5.70
CA ALA A 178 10.39 1.43 -5.38
C ALA A 178 9.87 1.59 -3.95
N GLU A 179 10.74 1.90 -2.97
CA GLU A 179 10.35 2.20 -1.59
C GLU A 179 9.48 3.46 -1.51
N ILE A 180 9.82 4.51 -2.26
CA ILE A 180 9.01 5.74 -2.31
C ILE A 180 7.60 5.43 -2.85
N PHE A 181 7.48 4.73 -3.98
CA PHE A 181 6.17 4.37 -4.52
C PHE A 181 5.37 3.48 -3.57
N ARG A 182 6.02 2.53 -2.92
CA ARG A 182 5.39 1.69 -1.89
C ARG A 182 4.92 2.53 -0.71
N ALA A 183 5.72 3.48 -0.25
CA ALA A 183 5.34 4.36 0.86
C ALA A 183 4.15 5.27 0.52
N ILE A 184 4.05 5.75 -0.72
CA ILE A 184 2.90 6.51 -1.22
C ILE A 184 1.64 5.64 -1.20
N THR A 185 1.72 4.42 -1.73
CA THR A 185 0.56 3.51 -1.78
C THR A 185 0.13 3.06 -0.39
N ASN A 186 1.06 2.73 0.51
CA ASN A 186 0.77 2.37 1.89
C ASN A 186 0.05 3.50 2.62
N GLN A 187 0.50 4.74 2.44
CA GLN A 187 -0.11 5.92 3.04
C GLN A 187 -1.54 6.15 2.52
N ALA A 188 -1.75 6.02 1.22
CA ALA A 188 -3.08 6.15 0.62
C ALA A 188 -4.06 5.09 1.16
N ILE A 189 -3.61 3.84 1.26
CA ILE A 189 -4.40 2.75 1.82
C ILE A 189 -4.72 3.00 3.30
N ALA A 190 -3.75 3.47 4.09
CA ALA A 190 -3.97 3.79 5.50
C ALA A 190 -5.00 4.91 5.69
N LEU A 191 -4.96 5.94 4.85
CA LEU A 191 -5.97 7.01 4.85
C LEU A 191 -7.36 6.50 4.44
N PHE A 192 -7.43 5.60 3.47
CA PHE A 192 -8.68 4.92 3.10
C PHE A 192 -9.25 4.14 4.29
N ASP A 193 -8.40 3.40 5.02
CA ASP A 193 -8.82 2.62 6.19
C ASP A 193 -9.33 3.49 7.34
N ILE A 194 -8.71 4.64 7.55
CA ILE A 194 -9.18 5.63 8.53
C ILE A 194 -10.59 6.11 8.16
N ASP A 195 -10.80 6.52 6.90
CA ASP A 195 -12.10 7.01 6.45
C ASP A 195 -13.18 5.92 6.57
N LEU A 196 -12.86 4.68 6.20
CA LEU A 196 -13.75 3.53 6.32
C LEU A 196 -14.10 3.24 7.80
N ALA A 197 -13.10 3.29 8.68
CA ALA A 197 -13.29 3.03 10.10
C ALA A 197 -14.14 4.11 10.78
N ILE A 198 -13.95 5.38 10.44
CA ILE A 198 -14.78 6.49 10.93
C ILE A 198 -16.27 6.26 10.57
N GLN A 199 -16.53 5.81 9.34
CA GLN A 199 -17.89 5.67 8.83
C GLN A 199 -18.60 4.40 9.33
N HIS A 200 -17.86 3.29 9.49
CA HIS A 200 -18.50 1.97 9.68
C HIS A 200 -18.02 1.21 10.91
N GLN A 201 -16.82 1.48 11.41
CA GLN A 201 -16.20 0.71 12.49
C GLN A 201 -15.42 1.61 13.48
N PRO A 202 -16.07 2.61 14.10
CA PRO A 202 -15.36 3.59 14.93
C PRO A 202 -14.68 2.97 16.16
N LEU A 203 -15.11 1.80 16.62
CA LEU A 203 -14.48 1.09 17.74
C LEU A 203 -13.12 0.48 17.39
N ASP A 204 -12.80 0.31 16.09
CA ASP A 204 -11.50 -0.19 15.63
C ASP A 204 -10.43 0.90 15.48
N LEU A 205 -10.83 2.18 15.53
CA LEU A 205 -9.93 3.33 15.40
C LEU A 205 -8.73 3.32 16.36
N PRO A 206 -8.85 2.95 17.65
CA PRO A 206 -7.69 2.92 18.54
C PRO A 206 -6.59 1.98 18.02
N ARG A 207 -6.97 0.79 17.55
CA ARG A 207 -6.05 -0.21 16.98
C ARG A 207 -5.48 0.25 15.65
N LEU A 208 -6.30 0.88 14.82
CA LEU A 208 -5.88 1.41 13.53
C LEU A 208 -4.82 2.52 13.69
N ILE A 209 -5.03 3.46 14.63
CA ILE A 209 -4.06 4.54 14.92
C ILE A 209 -2.77 3.98 15.51
N GLU A 210 -2.82 2.93 16.34
CA GLU A 210 -1.63 2.24 16.83
C GLU A 210 -0.84 1.60 15.68
N SER A 211 -1.52 0.90 14.77
CA SER A 211 -0.90 0.36 13.57
C SER A 211 -0.25 1.44 12.71
N LEU A 212 -0.95 2.56 12.52
CA LEU A 212 -0.44 3.72 11.77
C LEU A 212 0.82 4.32 12.42
N GLU A 213 0.87 4.44 13.74
CA GLU A 213 2.06 4.90 14.45
C GLU A 213 3.24 3.93 14.27
N ASN A 214 2.99 2.62 14.28
CA ASN A 214 4.03 1.62 14.04
C ASN A 214 4.58 1.70 12.60
N GLU A 215 3.73 1.86 11.60
CA GLU A 215 4.15 2.04 10.20
C GLU A 215 4.95 3.34 10.00
N LEU A 216 4.58 4.42 10.70
CA LEU A 216 5.36 5.67 10.73
C LEU A 216 6.76 5.46 11.31
N ARG A 217 6.89 4.68 12.39
CA ARG A 217 8.19 4.34 13.00
C ARG A 217 9.08 3.51 12.08
N LEU A 218 8.47 2.72 11.20
CA LEU A 218 9.14 1.91 10.19
C LEU A 218 9.43 2.67 8.89
N GLU A 219 9.21 3.98 8.86
CA GLU A 219 9.43 4.85 7.69
C GLU A 219 8.64 4.41 6.44
N ARG A 220 7.43 3.80 6.62
CA ARG A 220 6.65 3.22 5.54
C ARG A 220 5.64 4.17 4.89
N TYR A 221 5.65 5.44 5.27
CA TYR A 221 4.81 6.50 4.67
C TYR A 221 5.66 7.59 4.04
N ALA A 222 5.29 7.99 2.83
CA ALA A 222 6.06 8.96 2.05
C ALA A 222 6.01 10.37 2.66
N GLU A 223 4.84 10.78 3.12
CA GLU A 223 4.55 12.15 3.56
C GLU A 223 3.74 12.14 4.86
N PRO A 224 4.37 11.88 6.02
CA PRO A 224 3.69 11.77 7.31
C PRO A 224 2.77 12.94 7.63
N GLU A 225 3.11 14.14 7.20
CA GLU A 225 2.35 15.37 7.44
C GLU A 225 0.95 15.33 6.79
N GLN A 226 0.77 14.57 5.72
CA GLN A 226 -0.54 14.41 5.06
C GLN A 226 -1.54 13.56 5.88
N LEU A 227 -1.09 12.86 6.91
CA LEU A 227 -1.97 12.16 7.84
C LEU A 227 -2.65 13.10 8.84
N ILE A 228 -2.09 14.31 9.06
CA ILE A 228 -2.57 15.25 10.08
C ILE A 228 -4.05 15.64 9.89
N PRO A 229 -4.55 15.93 8.67
CA PRO A 229 -5.96 16.28 8.51
C PRO A 229 -6.92 15.19 8.98
N ALA A 230 -6.67 13.92 8.60
CA ALA A 230 -7.48 12.77 9.01
C ALA A 230 -7.40 12.55 10.53
N LEU A 231 -6.21 12.58 11.10
CA LEU A 231 -6.00 12.46 12.55
C LEU A 231 -6.67 13.61 13.31
N ARG A 232 -6.70 14.83 12.77
CA ARG A 232 -7.39 15.97 13.37
C ARG A 232 -8.90 15.77 13.36
N GLY A 233 -9.47 15.23 12.29
CA GLY A 233 -10.87 14.82 12.24
C GLY A 233 -11.20 13.89 13.38
N ILE A 234 -10.40 12.83 13.59
CA ILE A 234 -10.60 11.89 14.71
C ILE A 234 -10.48 12.60 16.06
N ALA A 235 -9.47 13.45 16.25
CA ALA A 235 -9.21 14.10 17.53
C ALA A 235 -10.35 15.05 17.97
N GLN A 236 -11.08 15.63 17.01
CA GLN A 236 -12.11 16.64 17.22
C GLN A 236 -13.54 16.07 17.23
N ASP A 237 -13.74 14.84 16.82
CA ASP A 237 -15.06 14.21 16.74
C ASP A 237 -15.43 13.56 18.08
N ASP A 238 -16.36 14.19 18.82
CA ASP A 238 -16.80 13.73 20.14
C ASP A 238 -17.58 12.40 20.12
N THR A 239 -18.03 11.96 18.97
CA THR A 239 -18.74 10.69 18.79
C THR A 239 -17.79 9.50 18.75
N LEU A 240 -16.50 9.74 18.48
CA LEU A 240 -15.47 8.71 18.38
C LEU A 240 -14.88 8.35 19.76
N PRO A 241 -14.32 7.12 19.90
CA PRO A 241 -13.76 6.65 21.17
C PRO A 241 -12.68 7.60 21.72
N LEU A 242 -12.77 7.97 22.98
CA LEU A 242 -11.83 8.88 23.66
C LEU A 242 -10.37 8.42 23.54
N ILE A 243 -10.13 7.10 23.58
CA ILE A 243 -8.80 6.51 23.41
C ILE A 243 -8.22 6.86 22.02
N ALA A 244 -9.01 6.72 20.96
CA ALA A 244 -8.62 7.07 19.59
C ALA A 244 -8.33 8.57 19.47
N ARG A 245 -9.19 9.43 20.02
CA ARG A 245 -9.05 10.89 20.01
C ARG A 245 -7.77 11.35 20.70
N ASN A 246 -7.49 10.82 21.89
CA ASN A 246 -6.28 11.12 22.65
C ASN A 246 -5.02 10.60 21.95
N HIS A 247 -5.08 9.44 21.31
CA HIS A 247 -3.96 8.89 20.55
C HIS A 247 -3.69 9.73 19.29
N ALA A 248 -4.74 10.08 18.53
CA ALA A 248 -4.63 10.95 17.36
C ALA A 248 -3.98 12.30 17.72
N THR A 249 -4.39 12.92 18.83
CA THR A 249 -3.80 14.18 19.33
C THR A 249 -2.29 14.05 19.60
N ARG A 250 -1.86 12.98 20.28
CA ARG A 250 -0.44 12.74 20.55
C ARG A 250 0.35 12.45 19.28
N LEU A 251 -0.25 11.72 18.34
CA LEU A 251 0.40 11.37 17.08
C LEU A 251 0.60 12.60 16.19
N ILE A 252 -0.40 13.50 16.10
CA ILE A 252 -0.27 14.80 15.43
C ILE A 252 0.92 15.57 15.98
N ALA A 253 0.99 15.71 17.31
CA ALA A 253 2.09 16.45 17.95
C ALA A 253 3.47 15.81 17.66
N SER A 254 3.53 14.47 17.53
CA SER A 254 4.76 13.76 17.19
C SER A 254 5.17 13.97 15.73
N ILE A 255 4.21 13.95 14.79
CA ILE A 255 4.46 14.22 13.37
C ILE A 255 4.95 15.68 13.20
N GLN A 256 4.27 16.63 13.82
CA GLN A 256 4.65 18.08 13.75
C GLN A 256 6.04 18.37 14.32
N LYS A 257 6.49 17.58 15.31
CA LYS A 257 7.86 17.66 15.85
C LYS A 257 8.91 16.95 14.98
N GLY A 258 8.51 16.38 13.84
CA GLY A 258 9.43 15.68 12.93
C GLY A 258 10.03 14.41 13.54
N LYS A 259 9.30 13.72 14.43
CA LYS A 259 9.81 12.50 15.07
C LYS A 259 9.87 11.30 14.12
N PHE A 260 9.12 11.34 13.03
CA PHE A 260 9.07 10.27 12.04
C PHE A 260 9.85 10.66 10.80
N LYS A 261 10.67 9.74 10.33
CA LYS A 261 11.40 9.92 9.08
C LYS A 261 10.54 9.43 7.91
N SER A 262 10.92 9.82 6.72
CA SER A 262 10.30 9.44 5.46
C SER A 262 11.37 8.90 4.53
N PRO A 263 11.07 7.89 3.70
CA PRO A 263 12.01 7.41 2.67
C PRO A 263 12.29 8.46 1.59
N VAL A 264 11.49 9.51 1.51
CA VAL A 264 11.65 10.62 0.56
C VAL A 264 12.79 11.55 0.96
N LYS A 265 13.07 11.70 2.27
CA LYS A 265 14.18 12.57 2.73
C LYS A 265 15.50 11.85 2.52
N PRO A 266 16.51 12.50 1.88
CA PRO A 266 17.84 11.91 1.75
C PRO A 266 18.38 11.55 3.14
N LYS A 267 18.95 10.33 3.23
CA LYS A 267 19.59 9.83 4.45
C LYS A 267 20.88 10.58 4.72
#